data_63a2996a28c9d9b9ab792075fcb882bd
#
_entry.id   63a2996a28c9d9b9ab792075fcb882bd
#
_cell.length_a   1.000
_cell.length_b   1.000
_cell.length_c   1.000
_cell.angle_alpha   90.00
_cell.angle_beta   90.00
_cell.angle_gamma   90.00
#
_symmetry.space_group_name_H-M   'P 1'
#
loop_
_entity.id
_entity.type
_entity.pdbx_description
1 polymer ?
#
loop_
_entity_poly.entity_id
_entity_poly.type
_entity_poly.pdbx_seq_one_letter_code
_entity_poly.pdbx_strand_id
1 'polypeptide(L)'
;VGEDIFYQVILKNVQPGSIARNVVLSDTSLPDGMMLKEGEDAVTITGIPSEYVNPVAGTEDIIGQLDPEHYKETEILPVSYQMTRETNSWSLSIDNLPCTENDSLNQWNQPVVVTFHCVATDAVNGWEIINTAKASADNAEPVQDSERIWINSPVLNVQKEADRDEYLVGDTITYQVDVTQDQIGCVARNLTITDSIDTEGVKLQKNSIVLLDKDGHRLNIPEENIDITGNTFTVYTGLHLIKEQGYYNWDAENGGLTEKGNYNPIN
;
A
#
# COMPACT_ATOMS: atom_id res chain seq x y z
N VAL A 1 1.46 3.29 7.45
CA VAL A 1 0.36 2.48 8.00
C VAL A 1 -0.95 2.93 7.36
N GLY A 2 -1.82 1.96 7.02
CA GLY A 2 -3.10 2.23 6.35
C GLY A 2 -3.00 2.56 4.87
N GLU A 3 -1.83 2.54 4.28
CA GLU A 3 -1.64 2.70 2.83
C GLU A 3 -1.72 1.37 2.11
N ASP A 4 -2.18 1.41 0.86
CA ASP A 4 -2.20 0.25 -0.01
C ASP A 4 -0.77 -0.10 -0.45
N ILE A 5 -0.42 -1.36 -0.30
CA ILE A 5 0.84 -1.93 -0.74
C ILE A 5 0.54 -2.88 -1.86
N PHE A 6 1.23 -2.71 -2.99
CA PHE A 6 1.03 -3.53 -4.18
C PHE A 6 2.23 -4.44 -4.36
N TYR A 7 1.98 -5.74 -4.44
CA TYR A 7 2.97 -6.72 -4.81
C TYR A 7 2.66 -7.30 -6.18
N GLN A 8 3.71 -7.61 -6.92
CA GLN A 8 3.62 -8.40 -8.15
C GLN A 8 4.50 -9.62 -8.04
N VAL A 9 3.93 -10.77 -8.33
CA VAL A 9 4.67 -12.03 -8.47
C VAL A 9 4.61 -12.48 -9.92
N ILE A 10 5.78 -12.67 -10.51
CA ILE A 10 5.93 -13.04 -11.92
C ILE A 10 6.35 -14.51 -11.99
N LEU A 11 5.50 -15.34 -12.56
CA LEU A 11 5.75 -16.78 -12.76
C LEU A 11 5.97 -17.07 -14.23
N LYS A 12 7.06 -17.74 -14.55
CA LYS A 12 7.38 -18.16 -15.91
C LYS A 12 8.05 -19.53 -15.89
N ASN A 13 7.63 -20.43 -16.78
CA ASN A 13 8.44 -21.60 -17.13
C ASN A 13 9.55 -21.15 -18.10
N VAL A 14 10.79 -21.37 -17.71
CA VAL A 14 11.98 -20.89 -18.46
C VAL A 14 12.68 -21.97 -19.25
N GLN A 15 12.21 -23.24 -19.17
CA GLN A 15 12.79 -24.34 -19.90
C GLN A 15 12.11 -24.50 -21.25
N PRO A 16 12.76 -24.13 -22.38
CA PRO A 16 12.17 -24.26 -23.71
C PRO A 16 11.71 -25.68 -24.06
N GLY A 17 10.56 -25.78 -24.73
CA GLY A 17 9.97 -27.07 -25.13
C GLY A 17 9.42 -27.90 -23.99
N SER A 18 9.27 -27.34 -22.79
CA SER A 18 8.75 -28.04 -21.62
C SER A 18 7.39 -27.53 -21.15
N ILE A 19 6.71 -28.33 -20.34
CA ILE A 19 5.47 -27.98 -19.66
C ILE A 19 5.65 -28.27 -18.19
N ALA A 20 5.50 -27.22 -17.35
CA ALA A 20 5.36 -27.42 -15.91
C ALA A 20 3.90 -27.82 -15.60
N ARG A 21 3.71 -28.87 -14.79
CA ARG A 21 2.40 -29.47 -14.52
C ARG A 21 1.96 -29.24 -13.09
N ASN A 22 0.66 -29.02 -12.92
CA ASN A 22 0.05 -28.80 -11.63
C ASN A 22 0.82 -27.75 -10.83
N VAL A 23 1.05 -26.61 -11.48
CA VAL A 23 1.82 -25.51 -10.91
C VAL A 23 1.00 -24.85 -9.81
N VAL A 24 1.58 -24.67 -8.66
CA VAL A 24 1.00 -23.90 -7.56
C VAL A 24 1.92 -22.73 -7.26
N LEU A 25 1.40 -21.52 -7.45
CA LEU A 25 2.02 -20.29 -7.02
C LEU A 25 1.26 -19.77 -5.81
N SER A 26 1.94 -19.46 -4.72
CA SER A 26 1.28 -19.05 -3.49
C SER A 26 2.10 -18.09 -2.65
N ASP A 27 1.40 -17.27 -1.90
CA ASP A 27 1.86 -16.60 -0.71
C ASP A 27 1.03 -17.14 0.46
N THR A 28 1.59 -18.09 1.19
CA THR A 28 0.86 -18.87 2.18
C THR A 28 0.71 -18.18 3.52
N SER A 29 1.43 -17.09 3.74
CA SER A 29 1.37 -16.32 4.98
C SER A 29 1.97 -14.95 4.75
N LEU A 30 1.13 -13.96 4.57
CA LEU A 30 1.58 -12.58 4.64
C LEU A 30 2.23 -12.32 5.99
N PRO A 31 3.24 -11.45 6.06
CA PRO A 31 3.87 -11.07 7.31
C PRO A 31 2.88 -10.56 8.36
N ASP A 32 3.18 -10.79 9.64
CA ASP A 32 2.34 -10.31 10.75
C ASP A 32 2.06 -8.81 10.62
N GLY A 33 0.80 -8.44 10.83
CA GLY A 33 0.33 -7.05 10.68
C GLY A 33 0.07 -6.61 9.24
N MET A 34 0.14 -7.52 8.27
CA MET A 34 -0.32 -7.29 6.91
C MET A 34 -1.54 -8.15 6.60
N MET A 35 -2.45 -7.61 5.81
CA MET A 35 -3.65 -8.31 5.36
C MET A 35 -3.91 -8.02 3.88
N LEU A 36 -4.47 -8.99 3.17
CA LEU A 36 -5.04 -8.71 1.86
C LEU A 36 -6.18 -7.70 1.99
N LYS A 37 -6.25 -6.77 1.06
CA LYS A 37 -7.38 -5.85 0.96
C LYS A 37 -8.65 -6.64 0.66
N GLU A 38 -9.78 -6.20 1.21
CA GLU A 38 -11.07 -6.79 0.88
C GLU A 38 -11.51 -6.44 -0.55
N GLY A 39 -12.22 -7.36 -1.19
CA GLY A 39 -12.80 -7.16 -2.52
C GLY A 39 -12.26 -8.11 -3.59
N GLU A 40 -12.95 -8.15 -4.72
CA GLU A 40 -12.60 -9.04 -5.84
C GLU A 40 -11.27 -8.65 -6.50
N ASP A 41 -10.94 -7.37 -6.50
CA ASP A 41 -9.71 -6.83 -7.09
C ASP A 41 -8.48 -6.92 -6.18
N ALA A 42 -8.63 -7.48 -4.96
CA ALA A 42 -7.51 -7.63 -4.04
C ALA A 42 -6.39 -8.51 -4.58
N VAL A 43 -6.72 -9.48 -5.42
CA VAL A 43 -5.75 -10.31 -6.14
C VAL A 43 -6.21 -10.43 -7.59
N THR A 44 -5.37 -10.01 -8.52
CA THR A 44 -5.63 -10.07 -9.96
C THR A 44 -4.58 -10.90 -10.67
N ILE A 45 -4.98 -11.52 -11.78
CA ILE A 45 -4.12 -12.37 -12.59
C ILE A 45 -4.12 -11.82 -14.01
N THR A 46 -2.93 -11.71 -14.59
CA THR A 46 -2.74 -11.38 -16.01
C THR A 46 -1.71 -12.30 -16.63
N GLY A 47 -1.64 -12.32 -17.98
CA GLY A 47 -0.66 -13.12 -18.71
C GLY A 47 -1.15 -14.52 -19.08
N ILE A 48 -2.36 -14.92 -18.67
CA ILE A 48 -2.99 -16.15 -19.18
C ILE A 48 -3.92 -15.73 -20.33
N PRO A 49 -3.61 -16.06 -21.58
CA PRO A 49 -4.45 -15.71 -22.71
C PRO A 49 -5.82 -16.40 -22.61
N SER A 50 -6.89 -15.69 -22.89
CA SER A 50 -8.27 -16.21 -22.74
C SER A 50 -8.56 -17.39 -23.66
N GLU A 51 -7.90 -17.49 -24.80
CA GLU A 51 -8.00 -18.59 -25.76
C GLU A 51 -7.43 -19.91 -25.23
N TYR A 52 -6.58 -19.86 -24.19
CA TYR A 52 -6.02 -21.06 -23.55
C TYR A 52 -6.82 -21.48 -22.31
N VAL A 53 -7.70 -20.62 -21.82
CA VAL A 53 -8.51 -20.93 -20.64
C VAL A 53 -9.66 -21.85 -21.06
N ASN A 54 -9.74 -23.02 -20.46
CA ASN A 54 -10.87 -23.91 -20.65
C ASN A 54 -12.12 -23.32 -19.97
N PRO A 55 -13.14 -22.88 -20.72
CA PRO A 55 -14.29 -22.19 -20.14
C PRO A 55 -15.26 -23.12 -19.38
N VAL A 56 -15.02 -24.42 -19.39
CA VAL A 56 -15.94 -25.39 -18.79
C VAL A 56 -15.23 -26.29 -17.81
N ALA A 57 -15.40 -26.00 -16.53
CA ALA A 57 -15.14 -26.98 -15.48
C ALA A 57 -16.01 -28.21 -15.73
N GLY A 58 -15.42 -29.33 -16.16
CA GLY A 58 -16.12 -30.59 -16.40
C GLY A 58 -15.87 -31.23 -17.76
N THR A 59 -15.04 -30.67 -18.63
CA THR A 59 -14.55 -31.37 -19.83
C THR A 59 -13.21 -32.04 -19.54
N GLU A 60 -13.21 -32.98 -18.61
CA GLU A 60 -12.05 -33.81 -18.23
C GLU A 60 -11.48 -34.62 -19.39
N ASP A 61 -12.24 -34.83 -20.45
CA ASP A 61 -11.90 -35.69 -21.55
C ASP A 61 -10.88 -35.14 -22.57
N ILE A 62 -10.61 -33.84 -22.55
CA ILE A 62 -9.66 -33.25 -23.51
C ILE A 62 -8.23 -33.26 -22.96
N ILE A 63 -8.06 -33.09 -21.65
CA ILE A 63 -6.73 -33.09 -21.01
C ILE A 63 -6.09 -34.48 -21.04
N GLY A 64 -6.89 -35.55 -21.01
CA GLY A 64 -6.43 -36.93 -21.09
C GLY A 64 -5.92 -37.36 -22.48
N GLN A 65 -6.12 -36.59 -23.54
CA GLN A 65 -5.76 -36.92 -24.90
C GLN A 65 -4.47 -36.31 -25.41
N LEU A 66 -3.95 -35.30 -24.73
CA LEU A 66 -2.67 -34.67 -25.09
C LEU A 66 -1.56 -35.43 -24.36
N ASP A 67 -0.87 -36.32 -25.07
CA ASP A 67 0.34 -36.94 -24.58
C ASP A 67 1.42 -35.86 -24.40
N PRO A 68 1.81 -35.55 -23.15
CA PRO A 68 2.77 -34.48 -22.90
C PRO A 68 4.17 -34.76 -23.40
N GLU A 69 4.49 -36.05 -23.70
CA GLU A 69 5.76 -36.44 -24.33
C GLU A 69 5.78 -36.14 -25.84
N HIS A 70 4.60 -35.87 -26.42
CA HIS A 70 4.44 -35.57 -27.84
C HIS A 70 3.85 -34.15 -28.10
N TYR A 71 3.92 -33.26 -27.10
CA TYR A 71 3.50 -31.88 -27.28
C TYR A 71 4.25 -31.22 -28.45
N LYS A 72 3.49 -30.79 -29.44
CA LYS A 72 4.02 -29.96 -30.52
C LYS A 72 3.74 -28.50 -30.23
N GLU A 73 4.73 -27.65 -30.41
CA GLU A 73 4.63 -26.19 -30.22
C GLU A 73 3.47 -25.54 -30.96
N THR A 74 2.90 -26.20 -31.95
CA THR A 74 1.75 -25.73 -32.75
C THR A 74 0.40 -26.08 -32.16
N GLU A 75 0.35 -26.87 -31.09
CA GLU A 75 -0.89 -27.28 -30.44
C GLU A 75 -1.17 -26.38 -29.25
N ILE A 76 -2.39 -25.80 -29.21
CA ILE A 76 -2.86 -25.01 -28.05
C ILE A 76 -3.17 -25.99 -26.92
N LEU A 77 -2.43 -25.90 -25.83
CA LEU A 77 -2.69 -26.70 -24.64
C LEU A 77 -3.76 -25.99 -23.80
N PRO A 78 -4.91 -26.62 -23.55
CA PRO A 78 -5.91 -26.01 -22.67
C PRO A 78 -5.32 -25.85 -21.26
N VAL A 79 -5.64 -24.73 -20.63
CA VAL A 79 -5.17 -24.38 -19.28
C VAL A 79 -6.37 -24.12 -18.41
N SER A 80 -6.41 -24.81 -17.28
CA SER A 80 -7.32 -24.48 -16.21
C SER A 80 -6.55 -23.82 -15.06
N TYR A 81 -7.14 -22.82 -14.45
CA TYR A 81 -6.56 -22.24 -13.26
C TYR A 81 -7.62 -21.99 -12.20
N GLN A 82 -7.20 -22.00 -10.94
CA GLN A 82 -8.03 -21.69 -9.79
C GLN A 82 -7.28 -20.76 -8.84
N MET A 83 -7.94 -19.68 -8.45
CA MET A 83 -7.45 -18.76 -7.43
C MET A 83 -8.20 -18.99 -6.13
N THR A 84 -7.46 -19.14 -5.04
CA THR A 84 -7.98 -19.17 -3.66
C THR A 84 -7.42 -17.96 -2.89
N ARG A 85 -8.26 -17.32 -2.10
CA ARG A 85 -7.91 -16.15 -1.28
C ARG A 85 -8.43 -16.33 0.13
N GLU A 86 -7.60 -15.96 1.10
CA GLU A 86 -7.93 -15.88 2.52
C GLU A 86 -7.45 -14.52 3.04
N THR A 87 -7.67 -14.21 4.30
CA THR A 87 -7.29 -12.92 4.89
C THR A 87 -5.79 -12.61 4.76
N ASN A 88 -4.95 -13.65 4.93
CA ASN A 88 -3.49 -13.49 4.99
C ASN A 88 -2.75 -14.38 3.98
N SER A 89 -3.45 -14.89 2.99
CA SER A 89 -2.83 -15.77 2.01
C SER A 89 -3.57 -15.78 0.68
N TRP A 90 -2.89 -16.20 -0.36
CA TRP A 90 -3.49 -16.52 -1.64
C TRP A 90 -2.75 -17.67 -2.31
N SER A 91 -3.43 -18.35 -3.20
CA SER A 91 -2.87 -19.45 -3.98
C SER A 91 -3.49 -19.50 -5.37
N LEU A 92 -2.66 -19.63 -6.38
CA LEU A 92 -3.03 -19.84 -7.77
C LEU A 92 -2.56 -21.23 -8.20
N SER A 93 -3.48 -22.09 -8.61
CA SER A 93 -3.19 -23.37 -9.23
C SER A 93 -3.38 -23.29 -10.74
N ILE A 94 -2.43 -23.79 -11.51
CA ILE A 94 -2.45 -23.82 -12.98
C ILE A 94 -2.08 -25.24 -13.40
N ASP A 95 -2.93 -25.90 -14.21
CA ASP A 95 -2.69 -27.28 -14.65
C ASP A 95 -1.41 -27.43 -15.44
N ASN A 96 -1.22 -26.55 -16.42
CA ASN A 96 -0.13 -26.61 -17.36
C ASN A 96 0.44 -25.21 -17.62
N LEU A 97 1.74 -25.05 -17.46
CA LEU A 97 2.47 -23.82 -17.77
C LEU A 97 3.56 -24.14 -18.80
N PRO A 98 3.29 -23.94 -20.09
CA PRO A 98 4.24 -24.25 -21.15
C PRO A 98 5.34 -23.19 -21.25
N CYS A 99 6.49 -23.60 -21.83
CA CYS A 99 7.50 -22.72 -22.37
C CYS A 99 7.84 -23.17 -23.78
N THR A 100 7.61 -22.32 -24.76
CA THR A 100 7.85 -22.64 -26.16
C THR A 100 9.27 -22.34 -26.57
N GLU A 101 9.81 -23.11 -27.51
CA GLU A 101 11.16 -22.91 -28.04
C GLU A 101 11.26 -21.70 -28.96
N ASN A 102 10.14 -21.29 -29.56
CA ASN A 102 10.13 -20.24 -30.55
C ASN A 102 9.00 -19.23 -30.30
N ASP A 103 9.36 -18.06 -29.80
CA ASP A 103 8.43 -16.95 -29.49
C ASP A 103 7.55 -16.52 -30.66
N SER A 104 7.93 -16.87 -31.91
CA SER A 104 7.18 -16.50 -33.11
C SER A 104 6.07 -17.47 -33.50
N LEU A 105 6.09 -18.69 -32.95
CA LEU A 105 5.15 -19.74 -33.34
C LEU A 105 4.11 -20.05 -32.25
N ASN A 106 4.37 -19.69 -31.03
CA ASN A 106 3.42 -19.93 -29.95
C ASN A 106 3.28 -18.69 -29.09
N GLN A 107 2.06 -18.44 -28.74
CA GLN A 107 1.63 -17.19 -28.12
C GLN A 107 1.73 -17.20 -26.61
N TRP A 108 2.01 -18.36 -25.98
CA TRP A 108 2.20 -18.40 -24.55
C TRP A 108 3.66 -18.52 -24.14
N ASN A 109 4.39 -17.46 -24.31
CA ASN A 109 5.68 -17.24 -23.68
C ASN A 109 5.62 -16.05 -22.70
N GLN A 110 4.41 -15.56 -22.44
CA GLN A 110 4.18 -14.47 -21.50
C GLN A 110 4.23 -14.99 -20.06
N PRO A 111 4.80 -14.25 -19.14
CA PRO A 111 4.73 -14.60 -17.74
C PRO A 111 3.29 -14.48 -17.20
N VAL A 112 2.94 -15.35 -16.27
CA VAL A 112 1.76 -15.18 -15.45
C VAL A 112 2.10 -14.19 -14.34
N VAL A 113 1.34 -13.10 -14.23
CA VAL A 113 1.56 -12.07 -13.25
C VAL A 113 0.39 -12.03 -12.27
N VAL A 114 0.68 -12.27 -11.01
CA VAL A 114 -0.27 -12.10 -9.91
C VAL A 114 0.04 -10.78 -9.23
N THR A 115 -0.92 -9.85 -9.27
CA THR A 115 -0.85 -8.60 -8.51
C THR A 115 -1.79 -8.69 -7.33
N PHE A 116 -1.31 -8.41 -6.13
CA PHE A 116 -2.16 -8.39 -4.94
C PHE A 116 -1.93 -7.15 -4.10
N HIS A 117 -3.01 -6.71 -3.46
CA HIS A 117 -3.04 -5.53 -2.63
C HIS A 117 -3.10 -5.91 -1.16
N CYS A 118 -2.20 -5.34 -0.38
CA CYS A 118 -2.16 -5.50 1.06
C CYS A 118 -2.35 -4.17 1.76
N VAL A 119 -2.80 -4.23 3.00
CA VAL A 119 -2.85 -3.10 3.93
C VAL A 119 -2.00 -3.46 5.14
N ALA A 120 -1.11 -2.54 5.51
CA ALA A 120 -0.33 -2.67 6.75
C ALA A 120 -1.09 -2.07 7.93
N THR A 121 -1.18 -2.83 9.03
CA THR A 121 -1.74 -2.37 10.29
C THR A 121 -0.72 -1.62 11.13
N ASP A 122 -1.16 -0.97 12.21
CA ASP A 122 -0.29 -0.25 13.15
C ASP A 122 0.75 -1.15 13.84
N ALA A 123 0.52 -2.47 13.85
CA ALA A 123 1.42 -3.43 14.48
C ALA A 123 2.81 -3.52 13.81
N VAL A 124 2.96 -3.07 12.57
CA VAL A 124 4.20 -3.18 11.79
C VAL A 124 4.93 -1.85 11.60
N ASN A 125 4.58 -0.84 12.39
CA ASN A 125 5.20 0.48 12.28
C ASN A 125 6.72 0.43 12.55
N GLY A 126 7.51 0.98 11.63
CA GLY A 126 8.96 1.05 11.73
C GLY A 126 9.68 -0.28 11.51
N TRP A 127 8.99 -1.28 10.99
CA TRP A 127 9.52 -2.61 10.79
C TRP A 127 9.91 -2.88 9.34
N GLU A 128 10.95 -3.67 9.20
CA GLU A 128 11.30 -4.34 7.96
C GLU A 128 10.37 -5.53 7.77
N ILE A 129 9.71 -5.60 6.63
CA ILE A 129 8.82 -6.69 6.26
C ILE A 129 9.41 -7.40 5.06
N ILE A 130 9.53 -8.73 5.16
CA ILE A 130 9.94 -9.58 4.07
C ILE A 130 8.75 -10.46 3.71
N ASN A 131 8.24 -10.28 2.50
CA ASN A 131 7.18 -11.13 1.96
C ASN A 131 7.77 -12.14 0.98
N THR A 132 7.26 -13.40 1.00
CA THR A 132 7.83 -14.51 0.22
C THR A 132 6.74 -15.24 -0.55
N ALA A 133 6.87 -15.25 -1.86
CA ALA A 133 6.07 -16.11 -2.74
C ALA A 133 6.82 -17.40 -3.08
N LYS A 134 6.08 -18.49 -3.25
CA LYS A 134 6.60 -19.81 -3.57
C LYS A 134 5.89 -20.38 -4.77
N ALA A 135 6.64 -21.06 -5.64
CA ALA A 135 6.08 -21.83 -6.74
C ALA A 135 6.58 -23.26 -6.70
N SER A 136 5.70 -24.21 -7.02
CA SER A 136 6.01 -25.64 -7.17
C SER A 136 5.26 -26.22 -8.37
N ALA A 137 5.76 -27.31 -8.89
CA ALA A 137 5.10 -28.10 -9.93
C ALA A 137 5.46 -29.56 -9.72
N ASP A 138 4.64 -30.50 -10.27
CA ASP A 138 4.88 -31.93 -10.10
C ASP A 138 6.21 -32.41 -10.73
N ASN A 139 6.63 -31.71 -11.76
CA ASN A 139 7.81 -32.08 -12.56
C ASN A 139 8.92 -31.01 -12.56
N ALA A 140 8.92 -30.12 -11.56
CA ALA A 140 9.98 -29.13 -11.37
C ALA A 140 10.32 -28.96 -9.89
N GLU A 141 11.56 -28.57 -9.61
CA GLU A 141 11.96 -28.22 -8.24
C GLU A 141 11.23 -26.97 -7.76
N PRO A 142 10.79 -26.94 -6.50
CA PRO A 142 10.16 -25.77 -5.91
C PRO A 142 11.12 -24.57 -5.91
N VAL A 143 10.56 -23.39 -6.17
CA VAL A 143 11.29 -22.12 -6.14
C VAL A 143 10.56 -21.11 -5.26
N GLN A 144 11.29 -20.13 -4.77
CA GLN A 144 10.73 -19.02 -4.02
C GLN A 144 11.49 -17.73 -4.30
N ASP A 145 10.80 -16.62 -4.10
CA ASP A 145 11.40 -15.29 -4.14
C ASP A 145 10.79 -14.41 -3.06
N SER A 146 11.56 -13.42 -2.60
CA SER A 146 11.19 -12.59 -1.47
C SER A 146 11.48 -11.12 -1.77
N GLU A 147 10.55 -10.26 -1.42
CA GLU A 147 10.70 -8.81 -1.51
C GLU A 147 10.66 -8.18 -0.12
N ARG A 148 11.48 -7.14 0.05
CA ARG A 148 11.64 -6.42 1.29
C ARG A 148 11.07 -5.03 1.19
N ILE A 149 10.22 -4.67 2.15
CA ILE A 149 9.68 -3.31 2.29
C ILE A 149 9.84 -2.80 3.72
N TRP A 150 9.72 -1.49 3.89
CA TRP A 150 9.72 -0.83 5.19
C TRP A 150 8.38 -0.15 5.41
N ILE A 151 7.76 -0.41 6.57
CA ILE A 151 6.52 0.24 6.99
C ILE A 151 6.85 1.26 8.06
N ASN A 152 6.56 2.53 7.79
CA ASN A 152 6.76 3.63 8.71
C ASN A 152 5.44 4.34 8.99
N SER A 153 5.32 4.91 10.20
CA SER A 153 4.23 5.81 10.56
C SER A 153 4.75 7.22 10.80
N PRO A 154 3.93 8.24 10.61
CA PRO A 154 4.30 9.59 10.96
C PRO A 154 4.53 9.70 12.48
N VAL A 155 5.51 10.49 12.86
CA VAL A 155 5.83 10.82 14.24
C VAL A 155 5.58 12.30 14.45
N LEU A 156 4.54 12.63 15.22
CA LEU A 156 4.22 14.02 15.54
C LEU A 156 5.07 14.51 16.72
N ASN A 157 5.53 15.75 16.60
CA ASN A 157 6.16 16.49 17.68
C ASN A 157 5.38 17.79 17.90
N VAL A 158 5.19 18.16 19.16
CA VAL A 158 4.46 19.37 19.56
C VAL A 158 5.33 20.17 20.51
N GLN A 159 5.51 21.46 20.21
CA GLN A 159 6.13 22.44 21.09
C GLN A 159 5.12 23.55 21.39
N LYS A 160 5.05 23.96 22.65
CA LYS A 160 4.17 25.07 23.08
C LYS A 160 4.98 26.05 23.87
N GLU A 161 4.94 27.31 23.47
CA GLU A 161 5.65 28.40 24.08
C GLU A 161 4.71 29.60 24.34
N ALA A 162 4.97 30.34 25.38
CA ALA A 162 4.31 31.63 25.64
C ALA A 162 5.18 32.78 25.11
N ASP A 163 4.57 33.89 24.76
CA ASP A 163 5.28 35.05 24.24
C ASP A 163 6.24 35.71 25.28
N ARG A 164 6.07 35.39 26.55
CA ARG A 164 6.94 35.84 27.66
C ARG A 164 6.73 34.99 28.92
N ASP A 165 7.63 35.09 29.89
CA ASP A 165 7.63 34.25 31.10
C ASP A 165 6.79 34.86 32.24
N GLU A 166 6.59 36.16 32.27
CA GLU A 166 5.88 36.87 33.37
C GLU A 166 4.74 37.74 32.86
N TYR A 167 3.60 37.70 33.55
CA TYR A 167 2.40 38.43 33.21
C TYR A 167 1.79 39.11 34.46
N LEU A 168 1.13 40.22 34.25
CA LEU A 168 0.32 40.89 35.24
C LEU A 168 -1.16 40.52 35.07
N VAL A 169 -1.93 40.69 36.13
CA VAL A 169 -3.39 40.53 36.05
C VAL A 169 -3.98 41.51 35.03
N GLY A 170 -4.69 40.97 34.06
CA GLY A 170 -5.27 41.72 32.94
C GLY A 170 -4.46 41.69 31.66
N ASP A 171 -3.27 41.13 31.68
CA ASP A 171 -2.48 40.91 30.45
C ASP A 171 -3.10 39.86 29.55
N THR A 172 -2.81 39.97 28.26
CA THR A 172 -3.08 38.93 27.29
C THR A 172 -1.84 38.03 27.15
N ILE A 173 -2.03 36.73 27.25
CA ILE A 173 -1.00 35.72 27.04
C ILE A 173 -1.18 35.18 25.62
N THR A 174 -0.12 35.20 24.83
CA THR A 174 -0.10 34.59 23.51
C THR A 174 0.70 33.29 23.57
N TYR A 175 0.06 32.18 23.21
CA TYR A 175 0.74 30.90 23.04
C TYR A 175 0.97 30.62 21.56
N GLN A 176 2.16 30.17 21.26
CA GLN A 176 2.48 29.50 19.98
C GLN A 176 2.53 28.01 20.21
N VAL A 177 1.88 27.27 19.33
CA VAL A 177 1.92 25.79 19.31
C VAL A 177 2.43 25.36 17.95
N ASP A 178 3.65 24.81 17.93
CA ASP A 178 4.27 24.28 16.72
C ASP A 178 4.04 22.77 16.66
N VAL A 179 3.54 22.32 15.52
CA VAL A 179 3.30 20.90 15.26
C VAL A 179 4.12 20.49 14.05
N THR A 180 5.00 19.49 14.23
CA THR A 180 5.83 18.95 13.17
C THR A 180 5.64 17.45 13.04
N GLN A 181 5.94 16.92 11.87
CA GLN A 181 6.04 15.49 11.60
C GLN A 181 7.52 15.16 11.37
N ASP A 182 8.09 14.25 12.18
CA ASP A 182 9.53 14.02 12.24
C ASP A 182 10.00 12.77 11.50
N GLN A 183 9.08 11.88 11.08
CA GLN A 183 9.45 10.68 10.30
C GLN A 183 9.52 11.00 8.82
N ILE A 184 10.71 10.86 8.24
CA ILE A 184 10.95 11.08 6.80
C ILE A 184 10.15 10.07 5.96
N GLY A 185 9.58 10.54 4.84
CA GLY A 185 8.83 9.69 3.90
C GLY A 185 7.43 9.30 4.38
N CYS A 186 6.98 9.86 5.52
CA CYS A 186 5.64 9.62 6.04
C CYS A 186 4.78 10.88 5.96
N VAL A 187 3.48 10.65 5.88
CA VAL A 187 2.47 11.73 5.85
C VAL A 187 1.52 11.56 7.03
N ALA A 188 1.49 12.55 7.92
CA ALA A 188 0.44 12.66 8.94
C ALA A 188 -0.78 13.35 8.31
N ARG A 189 -1.89 12.62 8.18
CA ARG A 189 -3.11 13.09 7.50
C ARG A 189 -4.13 13.62 8.48
N ASN A 190 -4.93 14.59 8.01
CA ASN A 190 -6.07 15.13 8.74
C ASN A 190 -5.67 15.61 10.15
N LEU A 191 -4.64 16.46 10.21
CA LEU A 191 -4.12 16.97 11.46
C LEU A 191 -5.23 17.64 12.27
N THR A 192 -5.37 17.21 13.52
CA THR A 192 -6.25 17.83 14.52
C THR A 192 -5.41 18.36 15.66
N ILE A 193 -5.62 19.61 16.05
CA ILE A 193 -4.90 20.28 17.14
C ILE A 193 -5.90 20.57 18.26
N THR A 194 -5.62 20.04 19.45
CA THR A 194 -6.42 20.29 20.66
C THR A 194 -5.53 20.89 21.73
N ASP A 195 -6.00 21.95 22.37
CA ASP A 195 -5.34 22.55 23.52
C ASP A 195 -6.37 22.93 24.60
N SER A 196 -5.95 22.86 25.85
CA SER A 196 -6.76 23.21 27.01
C SER A 196 -5.98 24.12 27.96
N ILE A 197 -6.61 25.22 28.37
CA ILE A 197 -6.04 26.13 29.33
C ILE A 197 -6.63 25.83 30.70
N ASP A 198 -5.94 24.99 31.48
CA ASP A 198 -6.43 24.49 32.76
C ASP A 198 -6.05 25.40 33.96
N THR A 199 -5.48 26.56 33.67
CA THR A 199 -5.05 27.53 34.72
C THR A 199 -6.21 28.38 35.20
N GLU A 200 -6.47 28.35 36.52
CA GLU A 200 -7.48 29.19 37.13
C GLU A 200 -7.20 30.69 36.89
N GLY A 201 -8.23 31.41 36.49
CA GLY A 201 -8.12 32.87 36.21
C GLY A 201 -7.72 33.20 34.77
N VAL A 202 -7.29 32.21 33.95
CA VAL A 202 -7.00 32.42 32.54
C VAL A 202 -8.20 32.00 31.69
N LYS A 203 -8.53 32.80 30.69
CA LYS A 203 -9.66 32.53 29.77
C LYS A 203 -9.23 32.60 28.32
N LEU A 204 -9.66 31.63 27.57
CA LEU A 204 -9.48 31.60 26.12
C LEU A 204 -10.26 32.73 25.44
N GLN A 205 -9.59 33.50 24.61
CA GLN A 205 -10.21 34.46 23.70
C GLN A 205 -10.66 33.77 22.42
N LYS A 206 -11.96 33.52 22.28
CA LYS A 206 -12.51 32.64 21.24
C LYS A 206 -12.12 33.00 19.80
N ASN A 207 -11.91 34.27 19.51
CA ASN A 207 -11.58 34.74 18.14
C ASN A 207 -10.05 34.91 17.93
N SER A 208 -9.22 34.44 18.86
CA SER A 208 -7.76 34.62 18.81
C SER A 208 -7.01 33.44 18.20
N ILE A 209 -7.71 32.34 17.86
CA ILE A 209 -7.08 31.17 17.29
C ILE A 209 -6.72 31.45 15.83
N VAL A 210 -5.44 31.32 15.50
CA VAL A 210 -4.89 31.54 14.16
C VAL A 210 -4.03 30.36 13.80
N LEU A 211 -4.24 29.79 12.62
CA LEU A 211 -3.34 28.78 12.06
C LEU A 211 -2.41 29.45 11.06
N LEU A 212 -1.14 29.14 11.16
CA LEU A 212 -0.10 29.62 10.24
C LEU A 212 0.55 28.43 9.53
N ASP A 213 0.98 28.66 8.30
CA ASP A 213 1.88 27.73 7.61
C ASP A 213 3.32 27.89 8.11
N LYS A 214 4.24 27.07 7.59
CA LYS A 214 5.67 27.11 7.95
C LYS A 214 6.36 28.45 7.65
N ASP A 215 5.82 29.24 6.72
CA ASP A 215 6.35 30.53 6.31
C ASP A 215 5.68 31.69 7.06
N GLY A 216 4.79 31.39 8.01
CA GLY A 216 4.07 32.37 8.83
C GLY A 216 2.85 32.98 8.14
N HIS A 217 2.41 32.46 7.00
CA HIS A 217 1.19 32.92 6.34
C HIS A 217 -0.04 32.35 7.01
N ARG A 218 -1.04 33.19 7.18
CA ARG A 218 -2.30 32.78 7.78
C ARG A 218 -3.09 31.87 6.86
N LEU A 219 -3.42 30.68 7.39
CA LEU A 219 -4.30 29.74 6.75
C LEU A 219 -5.75 30.04 7.11
N ASN A 220 -6.66 29.89 6.14
CA ASN A 220 -8.08 30.08 6.36
C ASN A 220 -8.70 28.75 6.80
N ILE A 221 -9.19 28.71 8.05
CA ILE A 221 -9.94 27.58 8.57
C ILE A 221 -11.39 28.01 8.72
N PRO A 222 -12.35 27.27 8.16
CA PRO A 222 -13.77 27.51 8.39
C PRO A 222 -14.11 27.46 9.88
N GLU A 223 -15.03 28.33 10.33
CA GLU A 223 -15.42 28.39 11.75
C GLU A 223 -16.01 27.06 12.24
N GLU A 224 -16.69 26.31 11.36
CA GLU A 224 -17.24 24.99 11.65
C GLU A 224 -16.16 23.92 11.95
N ASN A 225 -14.92 24.18 11.59
CA ASN A 225 -13.78 23.31 11.89
C ASN A 225 -13.06 23.68 13.19
N ILE A 226 -13.63 24.60 13.98
CA ILE A 226 -13.08 25.02 15.27
C ILE A 226 -14.12 24.81 16.37
N ASP A 227 -13.92 23.81 17.18
CA ASP A 227 -14.75 23.55 18.35
C ASP A 227 -14.16 24.23 19.58
N ILE A 228 -14.98 25.01 20.32
CA ILE A 228 -14.56 25.66 21.57
C ILE A 228 -15.55 25.31 22.67
N THR A 229 -15.05 24.66 23.72
CA THR A 229 -15.82 24.36 24.92
C THR A 229 -15.06 24.84 26.16
N GLY A 230 -15.58 25.92 26.80
CA GLY A 230 -14.89 26.55 27.94
C GLY A 230 -13.54 27.14 27.52
N ASN A 231 -12.46 26.62 28.11
CA ASN A 231 -11.07 26.97 27.82
C ASN A 231 -10.36 25.92 26.94
N THR A 232 -11.09 25.00 26.38
CA THR A 232 -10.55 23.98 25.46
C THR A 232 -10.96 24.33 24.04
N PHE A 233 -10.05 24.20 23.10
CA PHE A 233 -10.36 24.27 21.68
C PHE A 233 -9.82 23.08 20.92
N THR A 234 -10.48 22.73 19.83
CA THR A 234 -10.05 21.72 18.87
C THR A 234 -10.17 22.31 17.47
N VAL A 235 -9.09 22.22 16.70
CA VAL A 235 -9.03 22.66 15.30
C VAL A 235 -8.86 21.46 14.40
N TYR A 236 -9.86 21.21 13.56
CA TYR A 236 -9.80 20.20 12.49
C TYR A 236 -9.21 20.85 11.25
N THR A 237 -7.90 20.72 11.08
CA THR A 237 -7.20 21.54 10.08
C THR A 237 -7.41 21.05 8.65
N GLY A 238 -7.70 19.75 8.44
CA GLY A 238 -7.69 19.11 7.13
C GLY A 238 -6.32 19.05 6.47
N LEU A 239 -5.26 19.50 7.15
CA LEU A 239 -3.91 19.55 6.62
C LEU A 239 -3.19 18.21 6.76
N HIS A 240 -2.19 18.04 5.91
CA HIS A 240 -1.25 16.93 5.96
C HIS A 240 0.14 17.46 6.28
N LEU A 241 0.83 16.81 7.21
CA LEU A 241 2.22 17.14 7.53
C LEU A 241 3.15 16.09 6.92
N ILE A 242 4.17 16.56 6.23
CA ILE A 242 5.21 15.73 5.62
C ILE A 242 6.59 16.25 6.03
N LYS A 243 7.51 15.34 6.36
CA LYS A 243 8.94 15.66 6.45
C LYS A 243 9.59 15.25 5.15
N GLU A 244 10.02 16.24 4.38
CA GLU A 244 10.63 16.04 3.08
C GLU A 244 11.98 15.32 3.18
N GLN A 245 12.18 14.34 2.32
CA GLN A 245 13.48 13.76 2.04
C GLN A 245 13.79 13.91 0.55
N GLY A 246 13.72 15.02 0.00
CA GLY A 246 14.27 15.33 -1.31
C GLY A 246 13.90 14.44 -2.52
N TYR A 247 13.22 13.32 -2.32
CA TYR A 247 12.95 12.32 -3.36
C TYR A 247 11.47 12.07 -3.65
N TYR A 248 10.57 12.39 -2.72
CA TYR A 248 9.15 12.08 -2.85
C TYR A 248 8.27 13.28 -2.54
N ASN A 249 7.15 13.31 -3.21
CA ASN A 249 6.09 14.30 -3.07
C ASN A 249 4.79 13.65 -2.69
N TRP A 250 3.97 14.37 -1.97
CA TRP A 250 2.58 14.04 -1.83
C TRP A 250 1.82 14.45 -3.11
N ASP A 251 1.14 13.49 -3.72
CA ASP A 251 0.18 13.73 -4.79
C ASP A 251 -1.21 13.88 -4.17
N ALA A 252 -1.72 15.12 -4.13
CA ALA A 252 -3.02 15.42 -3.53
C ALA A 252 -4.20 14.83 -4.31
N GLU A 253 -4.03 14.59 -5.61
CA GLU A 253 -5.10 14.05 -6.46
C GLU A 253 -5.24 12.54 -6.29
N ASN A 254 -4.14 11.82 -6.17
CA ASN A 254 -4.10 10.37 -6.08
C ASN A 254 -3.82 9.86 -4.65
N GLY A 255 -3.51 10.74 -3.73
CA GLY A 255 -3.28 10.40 -2.33
C GLY A 255 -2.03 9.56 -2.06
N GLY A 256 -0.96 9.74 -2.85
CA GLY A 256 0.28 8.98 -2.74
C GLY A 256 1.54 9.84 -2.77
N LEU A 257 2.70 9.20 -2.58
CA LEU A 257 4.00 9.81 -2.76
C LEU A 257 4.47 9.61 -4.22
N THR A 258 4.93 10.68 -4.87
CA THR A 258 5.50 10.62 -6.22
C THR A 258 7.00 10.91 -6.20
N GLU A 259 7.73 10.41 -7.18
CA GLU A 259 9.16 10.71 -7.31
C GLU A 259 9.42 12.20 -7.56
N LYS A 260 10.52 12.71 -7.04
CA LYS A 260 10.91 14.12 -7.00
C LYS A 260 10.96 14.84 -8.37
N GLY A 261 10.92 14.14 -9.47
CA GLY A 261 11.01 14.77 -10.79
C GLY A 261 9.85 15.73 -11.14
N ASN A 262 8.71 15.61 -10.43
CA ASN A 262 7.49 16.39 -10.68
C ASN A 262 7.03 17.17 -9.44
N TYR A 263 7.96 17.64 -8.66
CA TYR A 263 7.72 18.14 -7.31
C TYR A 263 6.96 19.45 -7.19
N ASN A 264 5.84 19.40 -6.46
CA ASN A 264 5.24 20.53 -5.77
C ASN A 264 5.12 20.17 -4.29
N PRO A 265 5.93 20.73 -3.38
CA PRO A 265 5.80 20.46 -1.97
C PRO A 265 4.47 20.98 -1.47
N ILE A 266 3.67 20.09 -0.89
CA ILE A 266 2.57 20.49 -0.03
C ILE A 266 3.19 20.66 1.36
N ASN A 267 3.31 21.89 1.75
CA ASN A 267 3.68 22.26 3.11
C ASN A 267 2.42 22.47 3.93
#